data_9b66fadfe31b158afa2cbb27a4d46582
#
_entry.id   9b66fadfe31b158afa2cbb27a4d46582
#
_cell.length_a   1.000
_cell.length_b   1.000
_cell.length_c   1.000
_cell.angle_alpha   90.00
_cell.angle_beta   90.00
_cell.angle_gamma   90.00
#
_symmetry.space_group_name_H-M   'P 1'
#
loop_
_entity.id
_entity.type
_entity.pdbx_description
1 polymer ?
#
loop_
_entity_poly.entity_id
_entity_poly.type
_entity_poly.pdbx_seq_one_letter_code
_entity_poly.pdbx_strand_id
1 'polypeptide(L)'
;NVEDMGVVAVALEGIINDAINAGATLRPAGGAWSLSDVAFSGDWLLDTLSMNLKWRMKKEQVRDDYPRDFDKLYLFQCGNSIQEVNERLESDGNSLSTCGASNGQTIAGAISTGTHGSAFQYGSMTEYVAGIHLVAGPGNTIWLERASYPVVTDEFVAAIGARLVREDDMFNAALVSFGSFGIIAGFLIEAEEKYELECVRRRMDLTPEFRSVMNDLKTHQVNLPRPGEIPWHFEVTFNPHDIAGGGYVRTMYKRKFDEARPENPPTPSGSIGPGEGLLPVIGGITTLGSSAVVAKVVGLLVKKSLATDSVPFTGACSEVFTTTTLRGRAMSMELGIAAENSTAVLDLLMNLQPEVNLYAGVISYRWVKQCRALLGWTKFPVTATIEFNASHNNRTMAFYRRVWKELELRGIDYTLHWGQMSEFNPALLRKMYGNSIDQWKECRNRLMSEQSKAVFTNNFMLRAGLA
;
A
#
# COMPACT_ATOMS: atom_id res chain seq x y z
N ASN A 1 22.13 -14.54 10.12
CA ASN A 1 22.78 -13.91 11.26
C ASN A 1 22.58 -12.38 11.14
N VAL A 2 22.43 -11.68 12.29
CA VAL A 2 22.29 -10.22 12.35
C VAL A 2 23.53 -9.52 11.78
N GLU A 3 24.69 -10.08 11.99
CA GLU A 3 25.98 -9.57 11.43
C GLU A 3 25.98 -9.57 9.90
N ASP A 4 25.26 -10.47 9.25
CA ASP A 4 25.12 -10.50 7.78
C ASP A 4 24.48 -9.21 7.23
N MET A 5 23.68 -8.52 8.04
CA MET A 5 23.10 -7.23 7.66
C MET A 5 24.14 -6.14 7.51
N GLY A 6 25.19 -6.14 8.37
CA GLY A 6 26.33 -5.22 8.25
C GLY A 6 27.13 -5.48 6.96
N VAL A 7 27.37 -6.77 6.63
CA VAL A 7 28.04 -7.14 5.39
C VAL A 7 27.27 -6.68 4.15
N VAL A 8 25.94 -6.87 4.16
CA VAL A 8 25.07 -6.39 3.07
C VAL A 8 25.10 -4.87 2.99
N ALA A 9 25.08 -4.16 4.11
CA ALA A 9 25.13 -2.71 4.12
C ALA A 9 26.42 -2.18 3.49
N VAL A 10 27.57 -2.76 3.81
CA VAL A 10 28.88 -2.40 3.19
C VAL A 10 28.85 -2.64 1.67
N ALA A 11 28.27 -3.76 1.22
CA ALA A 11 28.14 -4.03 -0.22
C ALA A 11 27.24 -2.98 -0.91
N LEU A 12 26.14 -2.57 -0.27
CA LEU A 12 25.25 -1.53 -0.78
C LEU A 12 25.92 -0.15 -0.82
N GLU A 13 26.74 0.19 0.17
CA GLU A 13 27.56 1.41 0.14
C GLU A 13 28.53 1.40 -1.06
N GLY A 14 29.15 0.24 -1.36
CA GLY A 14 30.00 0.06 -2.53
C GLY A 14 29.24 0.32 -3.84
N ILE A 15 28.04 -0.23 -4.00
CA ILE A 15 27.20 -0.01 -5.19
C ILE A 15 26.83 1.47 -5.33
N ILE A 16 26.49 2.15 -4.22
CA ILE A 16 26.18 3.59 -4.26
C ILE A 16 27.43 4.38 -4.66
N ASN A 17 28.60 4.04 -4.11
CA ASN A 17 29.86 4.68 -4.48
C ASN A 17 30.20 4.51 -5.95
N ASP A 18 29.98 3.32 -6.50
CA ASP A 18 30.20 3.05 -7.93
C ASP A 18 29.24 3.87 -8.80
N ALA A 19 27.97 4.03 -8.39
CA ALA A 19 27.01 4.88 -9.07
C ALA A 19 27.43 6.36 -9.03
N ILE A 20 27.93 6.85 -7.87
CA ILE A 20 28.49 8.20 -7.75
C ILE A 20 29.64 8.39 -8.73
N ASN A 21 30.59 7.49 -8.75
CA ASN A 21 31.79 7.56 -9.60
C ASN A 21 31.44 7.51 -11.11
N ALA A 22 30.38 6.77 -11.46
CA ALA A 22 29.87 6.68 -12.82
C ALA A 22 28.98 7.88 -13.22
N GLY A 23 28.58 8.74 -12.28
CA GLY A 23 27.57 9.79 -12.50
C GLY A 23 26.19 9.20 -12.87
N ALA A 24 25.89 7.98 -12.41
CA ALA A 24 24.70 7.22 -12.77
C ALA A 24 23.59 7.40 -11.72
N THR A 25 22.34 7.38 -12.18
CA THR A 25 21.17 7.24 -11.30
C THR A 25 20.96 5.77 -10.93
N LEU A 26 20.58 5.50 -9.69
CA LEU A 26 20.31 4.17 -9.15
C LEU A 26 18.93 4.11 -8.51
N ARG A 27 18.17 3.05 -8.80
CA ARG A 27 16.93 2.75 -8.08
C ARG A 27 16.92 1.31 -7.58
N PRO A 28 16.58 1.09 -6.29
CA PRO A 28 16.25 -0.24 -5.82
C PRO A 28 14.89 -0.65 -6.41
N ALA A 29 14.82 -1.87 -6.93
CA ALA A 29 13.65 -2.48 -7.54
C ALA A 29 13.33 -3.78 -6.82
N GLY A 30 12.08 -3.92 -6.35
CA GLY A 30 11.53 -5.13 -5.76
C GLY A 30 10.64 -5.89 -6.73
N GLY A 31 9.41 -6.24 -6.33
CA GLY A 31 8.47 -7.06 -7.11
C GLY A 31 7.85 -6.41 -8.35
N ALA A 32 8.26 -5.20 -8.74
CA ALA A 32 7.82 -4.47 -9.95
C ALA A 32 6.28 -4.28 -10.05
N TRP A 33 5.62 -3.97 -8.94
CA TRP A 33 4.16 -3.78 -8.87
C TRP A 33 3.70 -2.34 -9.13
N SER A 34 4.61 -1.37 -9.12
CA SER A 34 4.25 0.02 -9.39
C SER A 34 3.84 0.20 -10.85
N LEU A 35 2.69 0.85 -11.07
CA LEU A 35 2.17 1.24 -12.39
C LEU A 35 2.65 2.64 -12.79
N SER A 36 3.27 3.38 -11.87
CA SER A 36 3.99 4.62 -12.12
C SER A 36 5.47 4.36 -12.36
N ASP A 37 6.19 5.36 -12.85
CA ASP A 37 7.64 5.31 -13.04
C ASP A 37 8.45 5.67 -11.76
N VAL A 38 7.85 5.55 -10.59
CA VAL A 38 8.43 5.90 -9.28
C VAL A 38 9.74 5.14 -9.00
N ALA A 39 9.82 3.87 -9.40
CA ALA A 39 10.99 3.02 -9.23
C ALA A 39 11.88 2.95 -10.50
N PHE A 40 11.59 3.72 -11.54
CA PHE A 40 12.35 3.68 -12.79
C PHE A 40 13.65 4.48 -12.67
N SER A 41 14.73 3.91 -13.21
CA SER A 41 16.01 4.59 -13.45
C SER A 41 16.40 4.47 -14.91
N GLY A 42 17.00 5.53 -15.46
CA GLY A 42 17.57 5.50 -16.81
C GLY A 42 18.89 4.74 -16.91
N ASP A 43 19.59 4.55 -15.77
CA ASP A 43 20.94 3.99 -15.75
C ASP A 43 20.96 2.63 -15.04
N TRP A 44 20.86 2.60 -13.72
CA TRP A 44 21.01 1.38 -12.94
C TRP A 44 19.75 1.03 -12.15
N LEU A 45 19.38 -0.25 -12.17
CA LEU A 45 18.38 -0.86 -11.29
C LEU A 45 19.06 -1.90 -10.41
N LEU A 46 18.88 -1.80 -9.11
CA LEU A 46 19.32 -2.81 -8.15
C LEU A 46 18.15 -3.76 -7.86
N ASP A 47 18.25 -5.01 -8.31
CA ASP A 47 17.32 -6.05 -7.91
C ASP A 47 17.55 -6.43 -6.46
N THR A 48 16.51 -6.26 -5.64
CA THR A 48 16.57 -6.52 -4.20
C THR A 48 15.91 -7.84 -3.77
N LEU A 49 15.37 -8.63 -4.71
CA LEU A 49 14.61 -9.86 -4.38
C LEU A 49 15.42 -10.90 -3.60
N SER A 50 16.74 -10.95 -3.81
CA SER A 50 17.62 -11.83 -3.04
C SER A 50 17.90 -11.38 -1.60
N MET A 51 17.56 -10.13 -1.25
CA MET A 51 17.68 -9.60 0.10
C MET A 51 16.45 -9.99 0.92
N ASN A 52 16.37 -11.25 1.34
CA ASN A 52 15.16 -11.85 1.89
C ASN A 52 15.32 -12.48 3.29
N LEU A 53 16.31 -12.05 4.07
CA LEU A 53 16.47 -12.46 5.45
C LEU A 53 15.24 -12.07 6.28
N LYS A 54 14.84 -12.98 7.18
CA LYS A 54 13.70 -12.87 8.11
C LYS A 54 14.19 -13.14 9.52
N TRP A 55 14.16 -12.14 10.38
CA TRP A 55 14.72 -12.22 11.71
C TRP A 55 13.69 -11.86 12.79
N ARG A 56 13.43 -12.74 13.74
CA ARG A 56 12.67 -12.39 14.94
C ARG A 56 13.61 -11.79 15.98
N MET A 57 13.26 -10.63 16.53
CA MET A 57 14.10 -9.95 17.51
C MET A 57 14.24 -10.79 18.79
N LYS A 58 15.40 -10.70 19.41
CA LYS A 58 15.67 -11.28 20.70
C LYS A 58 15.56 -10.22 21.79
N LYS A 59 15.30 -10.64 23.03
CA LYS A 59 15.12 -9.72 24.17
C LYS A 59 16.32 -8.77 24.36
N GLU A 60 17.54 -9.27 24.22
CA GLU A 60 18.77 -8.48 24.37
C GLU A 60 18.99 -7.43 23.26
N GLN A 61 18.23 -7.48 22.17
CA GLN A 61 18.28 -6.53 21.05
C GLN A 61 17.26 -5.41 21.20
N VAL A 62 16.32 -5.57 22.14
CA VAL A 62 15.20 -4.66 22.36
C VAL A 62 15.37 -3.98 23.72
N ARG A 63 15.08 -2.67 23.74
CA ARG A 63 15.18 -1.86 24.98
C ARG A 63 14.25 -2.41 26.07
N ASP A 64 14.67 -2.26 27.32
CA ASP A 64 13.87 -2.71 28.46
C ASP A 64 12.60 -1.88 28.67
N ASP A 65 12.61 -0.61 28.23
CA ASP A 65 11.48 0.30 28.31
C ASP A 65 10.57 0.26 27.07
N TYR A 66 10.80 -0.68 26.13
CA TYR A 66 9.89 -0.89 25.00
C TYR A 66 8.50 -1.32 25.53
N PRO A 67 7.41 -0.61 25.16
CA PRO A 67 6.12 -0.74 25.85
C PRO A 67 5.28 -1.95 25.41
N ARG A 68 5.74 -2.73 24.43
CA ARG A 68 5.03 -3.89 23.90
C ARG A 68 5.84 -5.18 24.05
N ASP A 69 5.28 -6.27 23.58
CA ASP A 69 5.92 -7.57 23.57
C ASP A 69 7.02 -7.62 22.49
N PHE A 70 8.27 -7.82 22.90
CA PHE A 70 9.41 -7.94 21.99
C PHE A 70 9.28 -9.16 21.05
N ASP A 71 8.53 -10.19 21.45
CA ASP A 71 8.26 -11.39 20.66
C ASP A 71 7.43 -11.10 19.40
N LYS A 72 6.84 -9.90 19.29
CA LYS A 72 6.09 -9.41 18.12
C LYS A 72 6.95 -8.58 17.17
N LEU A 73 8.25 -8.42 17.44
CA LEU A 73 9.17 -7.65 16.62
C LEU A 73 9.93 -8.53 15.64
N TYR A 74 9.84 -8.17 14.36
CA TYR A 74 10.49 -8.87 13.26
C TYR A 74 11.22 -7.91 12.34
N LEU A 75 12.47 -8.22 12.02
CA LEU A 75 13.26 -7.53 11.02
C LEU A 75 13.24 -8.31 9.71
N PHE A 76 12.69 -7.70 8.67
CA PHE A 76 12.66 -8.24 7.31
C PHE A 76 13.56 -7.42 6.40
N GLN A 77 14.43 -8.07 5.64
CA GLN A 77 15.12 -7.41 4.54
C GLN A 77 14.13 -6.98 3.45
N CYS A 78 14.53 -5.98 2.68
CA CYS A 78 13.70 -5.25 1.73
C CYS A 78 13.09 -6.10 0.61
N GLY A 79 13.71 -7.20 0.23
CA GLY A 79 13.30 -8.08 -0.87
C GLY A 79 12.23 -9.11 -0.50
N ASN A 80 11.88 -9.27 0.79
CA ASN A 80 10.79 -10.15 1.18
C ASN A 80 9.47 -9.68 0.58
N SER A 81 8.75 -10.55 -0.10
CA SER A 81 7.37 -10.30 -0.51
C SER A 81 6.43 -10.25 0.70
N ILE A 82 5.31 -9.56 0.58
CA ILE A 82 4.29 -9.55 1.65
C ILE A 82 3.75 -10.97 1.92
N GLN A 83 3.71 -11.82 0.89
CA GLN A 83 3.38 -13.25 1.07
C GLN A 83 4.37 -13.94 2.01
N GLU A 84 5.68 -13.78 1.76
CA GLU A 84 6.73 -14.37 2.60
C GLU A 84 6.74 -13.79 4.02
N VAL A 85 6.39 -12.50 4.18
CA VAL A 85 6.21 -11.88 5.49
C VAL A 85 5.05 -12.53 6.25
N ASN A 86 3.88 -12.67 5.62
CA ASN A 86 2.71 -13.32 6.21
C ASN A 86 3.02 -14.77 6.61
N GLU A 87 3.59 -15.57 5.70
CA GLU A 87 3.96 -16.96 5.96
C GLU A 87 4.92 -17.09 7.16
N ARG A 88 5.91 -16.20 7.24
CA ARG A 88 6.86 -16.20 8.36
C ARG A 88 6.18 -15.85 9.68
N LEU A 89 5.36 -14.79 9.71
CA LEU A 89 4.66 -14.39 10.91
C LEU A 89 3.68 -15.47 11.38
N GLU A 90 2.91 -16.04 10.45
CA GLU A 90 1.91 -17.06 10.75
C GLU A 90 2.52 -18.35 11.28
N SER A 91 3.74 -18.71 10.82
CA SER A 91 4.49 -19.85 11.36
C SER A 91 4.93 -19.65 12.81
N ASP A 92 5.06 -18.40 13.23
CA ASP A 92 5.44 -18.02 14.60
C ASP A 92 4.21 -17.64 15.47
N GLY A 93 2.99 -17.88 14.99
CA GLY A 93 1.75 -17.54 15.70
C GLY A 93 1.41 -16.04 15.68
N ASN A 94 1.87 -15.30 14.67
CA ASN A 94 1.67 -13.87 14.52
C ASN A 94 1.02 -13.51 13.17
N SER A 95 0.59 -12.26 13.00
CA SER A 95 0.02 -11.71 11.77
C SER A 95 0.37 -10.23 11.61
N LEU A 96 0.28 -9.71 10.37
CA LEU A 96 0.28 -8.26 10.12
C LEU A 96 -1.02 -7.62 10.60
N SER A 97 -0.97 -6.39 11.12
CA SER A 97 -2.16 -5.63 11.52
C SER A 97 -3.02 -5.19 10.34
N THR A 98 -2.40 -5.01 9.18
CA THR A 98 -3.06 -4.66 7.92
C THR A 98 -2.26 -5.20 6.75
N CYS A 99 -2.93 -5.46 5.64
CA CYS A 99 -2.31 -5.97 4.42
C CYS A 99 -2.99 -5.35 3.20
N GLY A 100 -2.24 -5.12 2.13
CA GLY A 100 -2.81 -4.75 0.83
C GLY A 100 -3.59 -5.91 0.21
N ALA A 101 -4.36 -5.63 -0.85
CA ALA A 101 -5.10 -6.66 -1.58
C ALA A 101 -4.18 -7.64 -2.34
N SER A 102 -2.92 -7.30 -2.54
CA SER A 102 -1.93 -8.09 -3.28
C SER A 102 -0.69 -8.33 -2.44
N ASN A 103 -0.18 -9.55 -2.43
CA ASN A 103 0.94 -9.99 -1.59
C ASN A 103 2.26 -10.23 -2.34
N GLY A 104 2.30 -9.96 -3.65
CA GLY A 104 3.52 -10.10 -4.47
C GLY A 104 4.46 -8.89 -4.42
N GLN A 105 4.05 -7.77 -3.82
CA GLN A 105 4.95 -6.63 -3.59
C GLN A 105 6.02 -7.00 -2.56
N THR A 106 7.23 -6.46 -2.72
CA THR A 106 8.21 -6.51 -1.64
C THR A 106 7.79 -5.55 -0.52
N ILE A 107 8.15 -5.89 0.73
CA ILE A 107 7.83 -5.07 1.90
C ILE A 107 8.35 -3.63 1.75
N ALA A 108 9.57 -3.46 1.22
CA ALA A 108 10.12 -2.14 0.99
C ALA A 108 9.37 -1.36 -0.08
N GLY A 109 9.03 -2.00 -1.20
CA GLY A 109 8.25 -1.36 -2.26
C GLY A 109 6.86 -0.95 -1.79
N ALA A 110 6.16 -1.81 -1.05
CA ALA A 110 4.83 -1.55 -0.53
C ALA A 110 4.82 -0.37 0.47
N ILE A 111 5.72 -0.39 1.47
CA ILE A 111 5.80 0.66 2.49
C ILE A 111 6.23 1.99 1.86
N SER A 112 7.28 1.99 1.02
CA SER A 112 7.83 3.21 0.43
C SER A 112 6.88 3.96 -0.52
N THR A 113 5.82 3.31 -1.00
CA THR A 113 4.77 3.93 -1.83
C THR A 113 3.45 4.12 -1.10
N GLY A 114 3.39 3.81 0.20
CA GLY A 114 2.23 4.03 1.05
C GLY A 114 1.09 3.04 0.79
N THR A 115 1.41 1.78 0.49
CA THR A 115 0.41 0.70 0.34
C THR A 115 -0.45 0.57 1.60
N HIS A 116 -1.73 0.34 1.41
CA HIS A 116 -2.72 0.19 2.46
C HIS A 116 -3.66 -1.00 2.16
N GLY A 117 -4.38 -1.43 3.18
CA GLY A 117 -5.51 -2.34 3.04
C GLY A 117 -6.85 -1.60 3.14
N SER A 118 -7.83 -2.24 3.75
CA SER A 118 -9.09 -1.61 4.17
C SER A 118 -9.37 -1.86 5.65
N ALA A 119 -8.31 -2.06 6.42
CA ALA A 119 -8.36 -2.16 7.87
C ALA A 119 -8.44 -0.74 8.45
N PHE A 120 -9.63 -0.13 8.40
CA PHE A 120 -9.79 1.30 8.61
C PHE A 120 -9.39 1.80 10.02
N GLN A 121 -9.27 0.90 10.98
CA GLN A 121 -8.80 1.24 12.33
C GLN A 121 -7.27 1.33 12.44
N TYR A 122 -6.54 0.77 11.47
CA TYR A 122 -5.08 0.63 11.53
C TYR A 122 -4.32 1.64 10.65
N GLY A 123 -4.84 2.04 9.54
CA GLY A 123 -4.13 2.89 8.59
C GLY A 123 -3.39 2.08 7.51
N SER A 124 -2.35 2.67 6.93
CA SER A 124 -1.53 2.03 5.90
C SER A 124 -0.49 1.07 6.49
N MET A 125 0.23 0.35 5.64
CA MET A 125 1.29 -0.57 6.04
C MET A 125 2.48 0.14 6.71
N THR A 126 2.60 1.46 6.59
CA THR A 126 3.61 2.27 7.29
C THR A 126 3.43 2.27 8.81
N GLU A 127 2.21 1.99 9.32
CA GLU A 127 1.87 2.16 10.72
C GLU A 127 2.44 1.07 11.64
N TYR A 128 2.75 -0.11 11.11
CA TYR A 128 3.40 -1.16 11.89
C TYR A 128 4.94 -1.14 11.81
N VAL A 129 5.52 -0.18 11.09
CA VAL A 129 6.98 -0.03 11.01
C VAL A 129 7.51 0.63 12.29
N ALA A 130 8.45 -0.03 12.95
CA ALA A 130 9.08 0.40 14.19
C ALA A 130 10.53 0.86 13.99
N GLY A 131 11.22 0.40 12.94
CA GLY A 131 12.59 0.77 12.62
C GLY A 131 12.91 0.59 11.13
N ILE A 132 13.90 1.33 10.64
CA ILE A 132 14.36 1.29 9.25
C ILE A 132 15.89 1.14 9.23
N HIS A 133 16.39 0.08 8.60
CA HIS A 133 17.79 -0.04 8.24
C HIS A 133 18.00 0.55 6.86
N LEU A 134 18.72 1.66 6.77
CA LEU A 134 18.83 2.48 5.56
C LEU A 134 20.29 2.77 5.22
N VAL A 135 20.68 2.53 3.98
CA VAL A 135 21.98 2.89 3.41
C VAL A 135 21.81 4.13 2.54
N ALA A 136 22.16 5.29 3.08
CA ALA A 136 21.93 6.60 2.46
C ALA A 136 23.10 7.10 1.61
N GLY A 137 24.24 6.39 1.62
CA GLY A 137 25.43 6.72 0.88
C GLY A 137 26.66 6.02 1.42
N PRO A 138 27.84 6.21 0.82
CA PRO A 138 29.09 5.65 1.32
C PRO A 138 29.38 6.16 2.75
N GLY A 139 29.65 5.21 3.68
CA GLY A 139 29.88 5.52 5.10
C GLY A 139 28.65 6.11 5.83
N ASN A 140 27.46 5.96 5.27
CA ASN A 140 26.24 6.50 5.83
C ASN A 140 25.13 5.45 5.89
N THR A 141 25.44 4.34 6.56
CA THR A 141 24.45 3.34 6.98
C THR A 141 23.85 3.75 8.32
N ILE A 142 22.53 3.83 8.41
CA ILE A 142 21.81 4.25 9.60
C ILE A 142 20.74 3.22 10.01
N TRP A 143 20.50 3.18 11.31
CA TRP A 143 19.29 2.68 11.90
C TRP A 143 18.43 3.86 12.32
N LEU A 144 17.22 3.94 11.77
CA LEU A 144 16.31 5.05 12.00
C LEU A 144 15.06 4.56 12.72
N GLU A 145 14.74 5.19 13.86
CA GLU A 145 13.50 4.96 14.62
C GLU A 145 12.97 6.27 15.19
N ARG A 146 11.75 6.28 15.70
CA ARG A 146 11.17 7.46 16.32
C ARG A 146 11.84 7.76 17.66
N ALA A 147 12.11 9.02 17.95
CA ALA A 147 12.53 9.46 19.27
C ALA A 147 11.41 9.26 20.32
N SER A 148 10.16 9.46 19.89
CA SER A 148 8.97 9.24 20.72
C SER A 148 8.63 7.77 20.97
N TYR A 149 9.27 6.85 20.24
CA TYR A 149 9.01 5.41 20.30
C TYR A 149 10.29 4.62 19.99
N PRO A 150 11.32 4.67 20.89
CA PRO A 150 12.56 3.94 20.70
C PRO A 150 12.35 2.45 20.97
N VAL A 151 12.96 1.59 20.14
CA VAL A 151 12.70 0.14 20.16
C VAL A 151 13.95 -0.67 20.44
N VAL A 152 15.05 -0.43 19.69
CA VAL A 152 16.22 -1.29 19.76
C VAL A 152 17.30 -0.73 20.66
N THR A 153 18.19 -1.62 21.13
CA THR A 153 19.37 -1.23 21.91
C THR A 153 20.46 -0.65 21.02
N ASP A 154 21.36 0.14 21.60
CA ASP A 154 22.49 0.74 20.88
C ASP A 154 23.49 -0.37 20.45
N GLU A 155 23.60 -1.45 21.24
CA GLU A 155 24.43 -2.62 20.94
C GLU A 155 23.94 -3.36 19.69
N PHE A 156 22.62 -3.50 19.52
CA PHE A 156 22.06 -4.07 18.30
C PHE A 156 22.42 -3.23 17.09
N VAL A 157 22.29 -1.91 17.17
CA VAL A 157 22.62 -1.00 16.06
C VAL A 157 24.09 -1.06 15.71
N ALA A 158 24.97 -1.13 16.70
CA ALA A 158 26.42 -1.32 16.49
C ALA A 158 26.72 -2.67 15.81
N ALA A 159 26.03 -3.74 16.19
CA ALA A 159 26.23 -5.08 15.64
C ALA A 159 25.87 -5.19 14.16
N ILE A 160 24.93 -4.37 13.66
CA ILE A 160 24.58 -4.28 12.22
C ILE A 160 25.40 -3.22 11.48
N GLY A 161 26.42 -2.62 12.11
CA GLY A 161 27.30 -1.64 11.47
C GLY A 161 26.62 -0.31 11.12
N ALA A 162 25.54 0.05 11.81
CA ALA A 162 24.78 1.25 11.52
C ALA A 162 24.99 2.36 12.58
N ARG A 163 24.77 3.60 12.20
CA ARG A 163 24.67 4.75 13.10
C ARG A 163 23.20 4.93 13.52
N LEU A 164 22.96 5.04 14.81
CA LEU A 164 21.62 5.25 15.34
C LEU A 164 21.13 6.68 15.10
N VAL A 165 19.91 6.82 14.59
CA VAL A 165 19.17 8.07 14.44
C VAL A 165 17.78 7.91 15.04
N ARG A 166 17.47 8.69 16.10
CA ARG A 166 16.16 8.76 16.74
C ARG A 166 15.54 10.13 16.50
N GLU A 167 14.66 10.20 15.50
CA GLU A 167 14.01 11.46 15.12
C GLU A 167 12.68 11.18 14.42
N ASP A 168 11.56 11.71 14.96
CA ASP A 168 10.22 11.42 14.49
C ASP A 168 9.98 11.92 13.06
N ASP A 169 10.38 13.16 12.75
CA ASP A 169 10.16 13.72 11.42
C ASP A 169 10.99 13.01 10.36
N MET A 170 12.24 12.67 10.67
CA MET A 170 13.12 11.91 9.77
C MET A 170 12.55 10.51 9.50
N PHE A 171 12.07 9.83 10.54
CA PHE A 171 11.44 8.54 10.41
C PHE A 171 10.17 8.60 9.56
N ASN A 172 9.29 9.57 9.84
CA ASN A 172 8.05 9.75 9.11
C ASN A 172 8.27 10.20 7.65
N ALA A 173 9.39 10.90 7.36
CA ALA A 173 9.82 11.21 5.99
C ALA A 173 10.29 9.95 5.24
N ALA A 174 11.10 9.11 5.89
CA ALA A 174 11.72 7.94 5.28
C ALA A 174 10.72 6.82 4.96
N LEU A 175 9.59 6.72 5.70
CA LEU A 175 8.55 5.73 5.47
C LEU A 175 8.01 5.77 4.03
N VAL A 176 7.67 6.96 3.52
CA VAL A 176 7.21 7.14 2.13
C VAL A 176 8.25 7.97 1.39
N SER A 177 9.30 7.31 0.98
CA SER A 177 10.50 7.91 0.38
C SER A 177 10.73 7.50 -1.07
N PHE A 178 9.93 6.60 -1.62
CA PHE A 178 10.02 6.13 -3.02
C PHE A 178 11.41 5.57 -3.40
N GLY A 179 12.23 5.14 -2.42
CA GLY A 179 13.63 4.76 -2.65
C GLY A 179 14.54 5.95 -2.95
N SER A 180 14.20 7.16 -2.52
CA SER A 180 14.98 8.38 -2.78
C SER A 180 15.86 8.83 -1.61
N PHE A 181 15.72 8.21 -0.44
CA PHE A 181 16.57 8.45 0.74
C PHE A 181 17.78 7.51 0.80
N GLY A 182 17.97 6.69 -0.24
CA GLY A 182 18.95 5.63 -0.29
C GLY A 182 18.29 4.26 -0.46
N ILE A 183 19.02 3.22 -0.13
CA ILE A 183 18.55 1.83 -0.22
C ILE A 183 18.07 1.39 1.17
N ILE A 184 16.78 1.12 1.30
CA ILE A 184 16.24 0.49 2.50
C ILE A 184 16.69 -0.96 2.49
N ALA A 185 17.57 -1.32 3.43
CA ALA A 185 18.07 -2.69 3.58
C ALA A 185 17.06 -3.59 4.30
N GLY A 186 16.26 -3.01 5.22
CA GLY A 186 15.22 -3.75 5.94
C GLY A 186 14.34 -2.87 6.78
N PHE A 187 13.21 -3.44 7.22
CA PHE A 187 12.25 -2.86 8.14
C PHE A 187 12.09 -3.73 9.39
N LEU A 188 12.13 -3.09 10.55
CA LEU A 188 11.61 -3.67 11.78
C LEU A 188 10.11 -3.41 11.84
N ILE A 189 9.32 -4.45 11.94
CA ILE A 189 7.86 -4.35 12.02
C ILE A 189 7.33 -4.90 13.34
N GLU A 190 6.22 -4.35 13.79
CA GLU A 190 5.43 -4.87 14.89
C GLU A 190 4.30 -5.75 14.35
N ALA A 191 4.33 -7.03 14.70
CA ALA A 191 3.27 -7.97 14.44
C ALA A 191 2.24 -7.97 15.58
N GLU A 192 1.11 -8.59 15.34
CA GLU A 192 0.13 -8.90 16.39
C GLU A 192 -0.11 -10.41 16.48
N GLU A 193 -0.88 -10.85 17.46
CA GLU A 193 -1.26 -12.26 17.60
C GLU A 193 -1.99 -12.75 16.35
N LYS A 194 -1.72 -13.99 15.95
CA LYS A 194 -2.36 -14.63 14.79
C LYS A 194 -3.88 -14.62 14.92
N TYR A 195 -4.53 -14.25 13.85
CA TYR A 195 -5.98 -14.19 13.75
C TYR A 195 -6.48 -14.75 12.43
N GLU A 196 -7.78 -14.98 12.35
CA GLU A 196 -8.50 -15.29 11.12
C GLU A 196 -9.37 -14.13 10.69
N LEU A 197 -9.67 -14.11 9.40
CA LEU A 197 -10.62 -13.18 8.80
C LEU A 197 -11.86 -13.94 8.32
N GLU A 198 -12.99 -13.65 8.92
CA GLU A 198 -14.30 -14.09 8.42
C GLU A 198 -14.76 -13.12 7.34
N CYS A 199 -14.69 -13.59 6.08
CA CYS A 199 -14.95 -12.78 4.88
C CYS A 199 -16.38 -13.02 4.38
N VAL A 200 -17.13 -11.93 4.16
CA VAL A 200 -18.49 -11.95 3.62
C VAL A 200 -18.60 -10.98 2.46
N ARG A 201 -19.14 -11.47 1.32
CA ARG A 201 -19.43 -10.65 0.14
C ARG A 201 -20.93 -10.59 -0.11
N ARG A 202 -21.47 -9.38 -0.20
CA ARG A 202 -22.90 -9.16 -0.47
C ARG A 202 -23.10 -8.04 -1.47
N ARG A 203 -24.17 -8.11 -2.26
CA ARG A 203 -24.66 -6.97 -3.01
C ARG A 203 -25.61 -6.17 -2.11
N MET A 204 -25.43 -4.85 -2.08
CA MET A 204 -26.25 -3.93 -1.31
C MET A 204 -26.76 -2.80 -2.19
N ASP A 205 -28.03 -2.49 -2.09
CA ASP A 205 -28.63 -1.36 -2.79
C ASP A 205 -28.14 -0.04 -2.19
N LEU A 206 -28.04 1.01 -3.01
CA LEU A 206 -27.61 2.35 -2.62
C LEU A 206 -28.72 3.11 -1.86
N THR A 207 -29.21 2.51 -0.77
CA THR A 207 -30.17 3.19 0.11
C THR A 207 -29.51 4.38 0.83
N PRO A 208 -30.30 5.36 1.34
CA PRO A 208 -29.76 6.45 2.16
C PRO A 208 -28.91 5.96 3.34
N GLU A 209 -29.32 4.87 4.00
CA GLU A 209 -28.61 4.25 5.11
C GLU A 209 -27.25 3.70 4.68
N PHE A 210 -27.18 2.99 3.54
CA PHE A 210 -25.92 2.48 3.01
C PHE A 210 -24.98 3.61 2.59
N ARG A 211 -25.52 4.67 1.97
CA ARG A 211 -24.75 5.88 1.66
C ARG A 211 -24.18 6.54 2.91
N SER A 212 -24.93 6.56 4.01
CA SER A 212 -24.44 7.05 5.30
C SER A 212 -23.28 6.23 5.84
N VAL A 213 -23.34 4.89 5.71
CA VAL A 213 -22.24 4.00 6.08
C VAL A 213 -20.97 4.31 5.26
N MET A 214 -21.10 4.59 3.98
CA MET A 214 -19.93 4.97 3.14
C MET A 214 -19.28 6.28 3.58
N ASN A 215 -20.07 7.24 4.12
CA ASN A 215 -19.53 8.50 4.60
C ASN A 215 -18.97 8.43 6.03
N ASP A 216 -19.52 7.55 6.87
CA ASP A 216 -19.08 7.38 8.26
C ASP A 216 -19.35 5.95 8.77
N LEU A 217 -18.33 5.09 8.65
CA LEU A 217 -18.40 3.69 9.11
C LEU A 217 -18.58 3.53 10.62
N LYS A 218 -18.27 4.55 11.42
CA LYS A 218 -18.32 4.44 12.89
C LYS A 218 -19.72 4.60 13.45
N THR A 219 -20.53 5.40 12.79
CA THR A 219 -21.84 5.81 13.30
C THR A 219 -23.01 5.05 12.69
N HIS A 220 -22.83 4.44 11.51
CA HIS A 220 -23.92 3.86 10.73
C HIS A 220 -23.59 2.42 10.32
N GLN A 221 -23.93 1.45 11.16
CA GLN A 221 -23.67 0.01 10.91
C GLN A 221 -24.91 -0.72 10.41
N VAL A 222 -25.76 -0.06 9.66
CA VAL A 222 -27.04 -0.62 9.22
C VAL A 222 -26.82 -1.68 8.14
N ASN A 223 -27.43 -2.82 8.33
CA ASN A 223 -27.50 -3.95 7.38
C ASN A 223 -26.15 -4.61 7.00
N LEU A 224 -25.05 -4.38 7.74
CA LEU A 224 -23.83 -5.15 7.58
C LEU A 224 -24.02 -6.61 8.06
N PRO A 225 -23.22 -7.56 7.54
CA PRO A 225 -23.38 -8.98 7.86
C PRO A 225 -23.32 -9.34 9.34
N ARG A 226 -22.63 -8.54 10.14
CA ARG A 226 -22.55 -8.71 11.60
C ARG A 226 -23.07 -7.43 12.29
N PRO A 227 -24.35 -7.38 12.65
CA PRO A 227 -24.94 -6.21 13.33
C PRO A 227 -24.20 -5.90 14.64
N GLY A 228 -23.85 -4.64 14.83
CA GLY A 228 -23.13 -4.19 16.04
C GLY A 228 -21.63 -4.41 16.04
N GLU A 229 -21.07 -5.14 15.07
CA GLU A 229 -19.63 -5.27 14.90
C GLU A 229 -19.10 -4.29 13.84
N ILE A 230 -17.99 -3.62 14.14
CA ILE A 230 -17.24 -2.84 13.15
C ILE A 230 -16.37 -3.81 12.38
N PRO A 231 -16.50 -3.89 11.04
CA PRO A 231 -15.63 -4.77 10.25
C PRO A 231 -14.17 -4.32 10.36
N TRP A 232 -13.26 -5.27 10.40
CA TRP A 232 -11.82 -4.99 10.27
C TRP A 232 -11.48 -4.48 8.87
N HIS A 233 -12.12 -5.04 7.84
CA HIS A 233 -11.99 -4.62 6.44
C HIS A 233 -13.36 -4.30 5.87
N PHE A 234 -13.48 -3.15 5.23
CA PHE A 234 -14.69 -2.74 4.54
C PHE A 234 -14.35 -2.20 3.15
N GLU A 235 -14.91 -2.82 2.14
CA GLU A 235 -14.69 -2.47 0.74
C GLU A 235 -16.02 -2.50 -0.01
N VAL A 236 -16.21 -1.53 -0.90
CA VAL A 236 -17.37 -1.45 -1.79
C VAL A 236 -16.88 -1.35 -3.23
N THR A 237 -17.19 -2.33 -4.06
CA THR A 237 -16.86 -2.33 -5.48
C THR A 237 -18.10 -2.03 -6.31
N PHE A 238 -17.98 -1.08 -7.24
CA PHE A 238 -19.01 -0.72 -8.18
C PHE A 238 -18.68 -1.20 -9.59
N ASN A 239 -19.70 -1.74 -10.25
CA ASN A 239 -19.67 -1.87 -11.71
C ASN A 239 -19.97 -0.50 -12.33
N PRO A 240 -19.04 0.13 -13.06
CA PRO A 240 -19.26 1.45 -13.66
C PRO A 240 -20.46 1.52 -14.59
N HIS A 241 -20.85 0.38 -15.18
CA HIS A 241 -22.00 0.28 -16.10
C HIS A 241 -23.34 0.06 -15.38
N ASP A 242 -23.34 -0.11 -14.04
CA ASP A 242 -24.52 -0.40 -13.23
C ASP A 242 -24.36 0.13 -11.79
N ILE A 243 -23.87 1.35 -11.62
CA ILE A 243 -23.64 1.95 -10.30
C ILE A 243 -24.99 2.08 -9.54
N ALA A 244 -26.03 2.49 -10.22
CA ALA A 244 -27.36 2.65 -9.62
C ALA A 244 -27.96 1.31 -9.13
N GLY A 245 -27.50 0.19 -9.69
CA GLY A 245 -27.90 -1.15 -9.26
C GLY A 245 -27.30 -1.60 -7.92
N GLY A 246 -26.49 -0.76 -7.27
CA GLY A 246 -25.89 -1.03 -5.95
C GLY A 246 -24.41 -1.34 -5.97
N GLY A 247 -23.86 -1.55 -4.77
CA GLY A 247 -22.46 -1.90 -4.54
C GLY A 247 -22.28 -3.37 -4.13
N TYR A 248 -21.14 -3.93 -4.50
CA TYR A 248 -20.69 -5.23 -4.02
C TYR A 248 -19.80 -5.00 -2.80
N VAL A 249 -20.35 -5.30 -1.63
CA VAL A 249 -19.75 -5.03 -0.33
C VAL A 249 -18.97 -6.26 0.12
N ARG A 250 -17.72 -6.06 0.46
CA ARG A 250 -16.86 -7.03 1.13
C ARG A 250 -16.60 -6.54 2.54
N THR A 251 -16.94 -7.36 3.52
CA THR A 251 -16.58 -7.15 4.92
C THR A 251 -15.74 -8.30 5.41
N MET A 252 -14.75 -8.00 6.26
CA MET A 252 -14.00 -9.02 6.96
C MET A 252 -14.00 -8.67 8.45
N TYR A 253 -14.21 -9.67 9.27
CA TYR A 253 -14.24 -9.55 10.73
C TYR A 253 -13.10 -10.37 11.32
N LYS A 254 -12.32 -9.78 12.22
CA LYS A 254 -11.29 -10.52 12.95
C LYS A 254 -11.92 -11.57 13.86
N ARG A 255 -11.36 -12.77 13.82
CA ARG A 255 -11.71 -13.88 14.69
C ARG A 255 -10.43 -14.41 15.34
N LYS A 256 -10.57 -14.96 16.55
CA LYS A 256 -9.46 -15.66 17.18
C LYS A 256 -9.08 -16.85 16.28
N PHE A 257 -7.76 -17.05 16.09
CA PHE A 257 -7.26 -18.18 15.32
C PHE A 257 -7.69 -19.50 15.96
N ASP A 258 -8.27 -20.40 15.17
CA ASP A 258 -8.65 -21.75 15.60
C ASP A 258 -7.60 -22.76 15.10
N GLU A 259 -6.78 -23.27 16.02
CA GLU A 259 -5.76 -24.29 15.72
C GLU A 259 -6.35 -25.64 15.29
N ALA A 260 -7.62 -25.91 15.61
CA ALA A 260 -8.32 -27.14 15.22
C ALA A 260 -8.93 -27.09 13.82
N ARG A 261 -8.88 -25.94 13.13
CA ARG A 261 -9.41 -25.81 11.76
C ARG A 261 -8.62 -26.63 10.75
N PRO A 262 -9.21 -26.97 9.58
CA PRO A 262 -8.46 -27.58 8.46
C PRO A 262 -7.32 -26.66 8.00
N GLU A 263 -6.13 -27.21 7.72
CA GLU A 263 -4.98 -26.45 7.21
C GLU A 263 -5.26 -25.68 5.92
N ASN A 264 -6.16 -26.17 5.09
CA ASN A 264 -6.56 -25.51 3.84
C ASN A 264 -8.08 -25.40 3.81
N PRO A 265 -8.65 -24.31 4.33
CA PRO A 265 -10.09 -24.13 4.24
C PRO A 265 -10.51 -24.06 2.77
N PRO A 266 -11.67 -24.65 2.41
CA PRO A 266 -12.13 -24.66 1.03
C PRO A 266 -12.33 -23.25 0.52
N THR A 267 -11.60 -22.88 -0.54
CA THR A 267 -11.74 -21.56 -1.19
C THR A 267 -13.16 -21.48 -1.81
N PRO A 268 -13.87 -20.36 -1.65
CA PRO A 268 -15.16 -20.19 -2.29
C PRO A 268 -15.05 -20.38 -3.80
N SER A 269 -16.01 -21.06 -4.40
CA SER A 269 -16.08 -21.23 -5.85
C SER A 269 -16.26 -19.85 -6.52
N GLY A 270 -15.23 -19.34 -7.15
CA GLY A 270 -15.24 -18.06 -7.86
C GLY A 270 -13.88 -17.75 -8.48
N SER A 271 -13.86 -16.88 -9.47
CA SER A 271 -12.62 -16.49 -10.16
C SER A 271 -11.74 -15.53 -9.37
N ILE A 272 -12.20 -15.04 -8.22
CA ILE A 272 -11.52 -14.05 -7.38
C ILE A 272 -11.59 -14.52 -5.93
N GLY A 273 -10.44 -14.60 -5.27
CA GLY A 273 -10.33 -14.93 -3.85
C GLY A 273 -11.03 -13.93 -2.94
N PRO A 274 -11.31 -14.29 -1.68
CA PRO A 274 -12.08 -13.46 -0.76
C PRO A 274 -11.43 -12.11 -0.42
N GLY A 275 -10.09 -12.03 -0.49
CA GLY A 275 -9.30 -10.80 -0.26
C GLY A 275 -8.74 -10.15 -1.52
N GLU A 276 -8.88 -10.78 -2.68
CA GLU A 276 -8.22 -10.36 -3.91
C GLU A 276 -8.90 -9.18 -4.61
N GLY A 277 -8.09 -8.33 -5.26
CA GLY A 277 -8.56 -7.27 -6.14
C GLY A 277 -8.90 -7.75 -7.54
N LEU A 278 -9.61 -6.92 -8.30
CA LEU A 278 -10.04 -7.21 -9.68
C LEU A 278 -8.97 -6.91 -10.74
N LEU A 279 -7.88 -6.25 -10.39
CA LEU A 279 -6.84 -5.82 -11.32
C LEU A 279 -6.25 -6.96 -12.17
N PRO A 280 -5.88 -8.13 -11.60
CA PRO A 280 -5.37 -9.25 -12.39
C PRO A 280 -6.40 -9.81 -13.38
N VAL A 281 -7.68 -9.83 -13.00
CA VAL A 281 -8.78 -10.31 -13.86
C VAL A 281 -8.97 -9.35 -15.04
N ILE A 282 -9.03 -8.06 -14.78
CA ILE A 282 -9.14 -7.03 -15.82
C ILE A 282 -7.93 -7.09 -16.76
N GLY A 283 -6.71 -7.20 -16.20
CA GLY A 283 -5.48 -7.32 -16.96
C GLY A 283 -5.50 -8.50 -17.95
N GLY A 284 -6.01 -9.65 -17.51
CA GLY A 284 -6.16 -10.84 -18.37
C GLY A 284 -7.15 -10.64 -19.52
N ILE A 285 -8.28 -9.96 -19.27
CA ILE A 285 -9.33 -9.73 -20.26
C ILE A 285 -8.91 -8.67 -21.28
N THR A 286 -8.19 -7.65 -20.85
CA THR A 286 -7.82 -6.49 -21.70
C THR A 286 -6.70 -6.77 -22.67
N THR A 287 -6.10 -7.95 -22.66
CA THR A 287 -5.27 -8.43 -23.77
C THR A 287 -6.05 -8.51 -25.10
N LEU A 288 -7.39 -8.54 -25.04
CA LEU A 288 -8.29 -8.63 -26.19
C LEU A 288 -8.57 -7.26 -26.88
N GLY A 289 -7.99 -6.16 -26.41
CA GLY A 289 -8.14 -4.83 -27.02
C GLY A 289 -9.00 -3.84 -26.21
N SER A 290 -9.21 -2.63 -26.73
CA SER A 290 -9.91 -1.53 -26.05
C SER A 290 -11.01 -0.90 -26.94
N SER A 291 -12.19 -1.50 -26.98
CA SER A 291 -13.35 -0.96 -27.69
C SER A 291 -14.55 -0.78 -26.75
N ALA A 292 -15.59 -0.07 -27.17
CA ALA A 292 -16.84 0.03 -26.41
C ALA A 292 -17.50 -1.36 -26.18
N VAL A 293 -17.25 -2.32 -27.07
CA VAL A 293 -17.66 -3.73 -26.90
C VAL A 293 -16.91 -4.36 -25.75
N VAL A 294 -15.59 -4.14 -25.65
CA VAL A 294 -14.76 -4.65 -24.53
C VAL A 294 -15.23 -4.05 -23.22
N ALA A 295 -15.56 -2.75 -23.15
CA ALA A 295 -16.09 -2.13 -21.95
C ALA A 295 -17.38 -2.83 -21.45
N LYS A 296 -18.32 -3.14 -22.35
CA LYS A 296 -19.54 -3.89 -22.02
C LYS A 296 -19.24 -5.33 -21.57
N VAL A 297 -18.32 -6.01 -22.25
CA VAL A 297 -17.89 -7.37 -21.89
C VAL A 297 -17.23 -7.37 -20.51
N VAL A 298 -16.36 -6.38 -20.24
CA VAL A 298 -15.77 -6.22 -18.90
C VAL A 298 -16.85 -5.98 -17.85
N GLY A 299 -17.84 -5.12 -18.11
CA GLY A 299 -18.96 -4.90 -17.21
C GLY A 299 -19.76 -6.17 -16.90
N LEU A 300 -20.00 -7.03 -17.89
CA LEU A 300 -20.67 -8.32 -17.69
C LEU A 300 -19.81 -9.30 -16.88
N LEU A 301 -18.51 -9.36 -17.14
CA LEU A 301 -17.58 -10.22 -16.44
C LEU A 301 -17.38 -9.76 -15.00
N VAL A 302 -17.28 -8.45 -14.76
CA VAL A 302 -17.27 -7.85 -13.42
C VAL A 302 -18.50 -8.29 -12.63
N LYS A 303 -19.70 -8.18 -13.23
CA LYS A 303 -20.93 -8.63 -12.58
C LYS A 303 -20.90 -10.11 -12.22
N LYS A 304 -20.30 -10.96 -13.06
CA LYS A 304 -20.16 -12.41 -12.81
C LYS A 304 -19.08 -12.71 -11.78
N SER A 305 -17.99 -11.94 -11.76
CA SER A 305 -16.84 -12.15 -10.88
C SER A 305 -17.05 -11.58 -9.47
N LEU A 306 -17.91 -10.56 -9.34
CA LEU A 306 -18.34 -10.01 -8.05
C LEU A 306 -19.44 -10.89 -7.45
N ALA A 307 -19.09 -12.15 -7.17
CA ALA A 307 -20.02 -13.09 -6.57
C ALA A 307 -20.41 -12.67 -5.15
N THR A 308 -21.61 -13.06 -4.75
CA THR A 308 -22.05 -13.01 -3.36
C THR A 308 -21.85 -14.37 -2.70
N ASP A 309 -21.45 -14.39 -1.44
CA ASP A 309 -21.19 -15.63 -0.72
C ASP A 309 -22.46 -16.10 -0.03
N SER A 310 -22.79 -17.38 -0.20
CA SER A 310 -23.86 -18.05 0.56
C SER A 310 -23.39 -18.44 1.97
N VAL A 311 -22.08 -18.69 2.12
CA VAL A 311 -21.42 -19.04 3.38
C VAL A 311 -20.17 -18.17 3.51
N PRO A 312 -19.87 -17.58 4.69
CA PRO A 312 -18.63 -16.85 4.92
C PRO A 312 -17.41 -17.75 4.70
N PHE A 313 -16.35 -17.17 4.14
CA PHE A 313 -15.03 -17.81 4.11
C PHE A 313 -14.23 -17.32 5.33
N THR A 314 -13.56 -18.24 6.02
CA THR A 314 -12.68 -17.90 7.14
C THR A 314 -11.27 -18.42 6.87
N GLY A 315 -10.28 -17.55 6.97
CA GLY A 315 -8.88 -17.89 6.71
C GLY A 315 -7.89 -16.90 7.32
N ALA A 316 -6.63 -17.31 7.45
CA ALA A 316 -5.52 -16.44 7.83
C ALA A 316 -5.20 -15.42 6.72
N CYS A 317 -4.40 -14.40 6.99
CA CYS A 317 -4.07 -13.36 6.00
C CYS A 317 -3.48 -13.94 4.71
N SER A 318 -2.56 -14.90 4.80
CA SER A 318 -1.95 -15.55 3.63
C SER A 318 -2.95 -16.34 2.79
N GLU A 319 -4.03 -16.84 3.40
CA GLU A 319 -5.09 -17.61 2.72
C GLU A 319 -6.19 -16.73 2.13
N VAL A 320 -6.35 -15.51 2.67
CA VAL A 320 -7.33 -14.52 2.21
C VAL A 320 -6.76 -13.68 1.07
N PHE A 321 -5.52 -13.20 1.20
CA PHE A 321 -4.84 -12.33 0.23
C PHE A 321 -3.82 -13.14 -0.58
N THR A 322 -4.26 -13.80 -1.65
CA THR A 322 -3.48 -14.78 -2.40
C THR A 322 -2.88 -14.24 -3.71
N THR A 323 -3.21 -13.01 -4.13
CA THR A 323 -2.69 -12.44 -5.38
C THR A 323 -1.21 -12.09 -5.27
N THR A 324 -0.35 -12.86 -5.92
CA THR A 324 1.11 -12.69 -5.94
C THR A 324 1.68 -12.28 -7.29
N THR A 325 0.85 -12.15 -8.33
CA THR A 325 1.31 -11.83 -9.69
C THR A 325 0.39 -10.82 -10.38
N LEU A 326 0.99 -9.80 -11.03
CA LEU A 326 0.30 -8.97 -12.00
C LEU A 326 0.29 -9.67 -13.37
N ARG A 327 -0.86 -9.63 -14.06
CA ARG A 327 -1.02 -10.22 -15.39
C ARG A 327 -1.70 -9.25 -16.35
N GLY A 328 -1.28 -9.28 -17.61
CA GLY A 328 -1.91 -8.57 -18.71
C GLY A 328 -1.65 -7.06 -18.74
N ARG A 329 -2.47 -6.32 -19.50
CA ARG A 329 -2.36 -4.88 -19.72
C ARG A 329 -3.40 -4.12 -18.91
N ALA A 330 -3.23 -4.11 -17.59
CA ALA A 330 -4.03 -3.31 -16.70
C ALA A 330 -3.33 -2.01 -16.32
N MET A 331 -4.11 -1.02 -15.96
CA MET A 331 -3.67 0.19 -15.27
C MET A 331 -4.63 0.50 -14.13
N SER A 332 -4.13 1.15 -13.12
CA SER A 332 -4.92 1.62 -12.00
C SER A 332 -4.51 3.03 -11.61
N MET A 333 -5.49 3.81 -11.23
CA MET A 333 -5.35 5.07 -10.52
C MET A 333 -6.07 4.93 -9.20
N GLU A 334 -5.48 5.36 -8.11
CA GLU A 334 -6.15 5.40 -6.83
C GLU A 334 -6.00 6.78 -6.19
N LEU A 335 -7.11 7.31 -5.70
CA LEU A 335 -7.16 8.59 -5.01
C LEU A 335 -7.72 8.42 -3.59
N GLY A 336 -7.27 9.28 -2.69
CA GLY A 336 -7.77 9.37 -1.32
C GLY A 336 -8.55 10.67 -1.12
N ILE A 337 -9.72 10.59 -0.53
CA ILE A 337 -10.56 11.73 -0.13
C ILE A 337 -10.93 11.59 1.34
N ALA A 338 -11.40 12.67 1.96
CA ALA A 338 -12.03 12.56 3.26
C ALA A 338 -13.30 11.70 3.16
N ALA A 339 -13.50 10.78 4.13
CA ALA A 339 -14.57 9.78 4.08
C ALA A 339 -15.98 10.38 3.90
N GLU A 340 -16.23 11.55 4.49
CA GLU A 340 -17.51 12.26 4.36
C GLU A 340 -17.86 12.66 2.91
N ASN A 341 -16.87 12.68 2.01
CA ASN A 341 -17.06 12.96 0.59
C ASN A 341 -17.32 11.72 -0.28
N SER A 342 -17.36 10.50 0.31
CA SER A 342 -17.47 9.25 -0.45
C SER A 342 -18.68 9.24 -1.39
N THR A 343 -19.86 9.61 -0.89
CA THR A 343 -21.09 9.62 -1.69
C THR A 343 -21.16 10.79 -2.66
N ALA A 344 -20.57 11.94 -2.33
CA ALA A 344 -20.49 13.08 -3.26
C ALA A 344 -19.64 12.72 -4.49
N VAL A 345 -18.53 11.98 -4.29
CA VAL A 345 -17.71 11.48 -5.40
C VAL A 345 -18.43 10.36 -6.16
N LEU A 346 -19.18 9.50 -5.48
CA LEU A 346 -20.01 8.50 -6.17
C LEU A 346 -21.04 9.17 -7.09
N ASP A 347 -21.73 10.22 -6.64
CA ASP A 347 -22.69 11.00 -7.45
C ASP A 347 -22.00 11.71 -8.62
N LEU A 348 -20.78 12.23 -8.40
CA LEU A 348 -19.97 12.77 -9.49
C LEU A 348 -19.74 11.71 -10.56
N LEU A 349 -19.31 10.50 -10.18
CA LEU A 349 -19.06 9.40 -11.11
C LEU A 349 -20.34 8.97 -11.85
N MET A 350 -21.48 8.95 -11.20
CA MET A 350 -22.79 8.69 -11.84
C MET A 350 -23.13 9.75 -12.88
N ASN A 351 -22.75 11.00 -12.68
CA ASN A 351 -22.98 12.10 -13.63
C ASN A 351 -22.01 12.09 -14.82
N LEU A 352 -20.93 11.30 -14.77
CA LEU A 352 -19.97 11.10 -15.87
C LEU A 352 -20.35 9.92 -16.77
N GLN A 353 -21.64 9.59 -16.89
CA GLN A 353 -22.12 8.39 -17.60
C GLN A 353 -21.62 8.26 -19.07
N PRO A 354 -21.52 9.30 -19.90
CA PRO A 354 -20.97 9.14 -21.24
C PRO A 354 -19.54 8.61 -21.25
N GLU A 355 -18.69 9.12 -20.37
CA GLU A 355 -17.29 8.72 -20.22
C GLU A 355 -17.18 7.36 -19.52
N VAL A 356 -17.97 7.12 -18.49
CA VAL A 356 -18.02 5.83 -17.75
C VAL A 356 -18.44 4.68 -18.66
N ASN A 357 -19.34 4.89 -19.61
CA ASN A 357 -19.77 3.86 -20.57
C ASN A 357 -18.63 3.34 -21.46
N LEU A 358 -17.53 4.08 -21.58
CA LEU A 358 -16.34 3.69 -22.33
C LEU A 358 -15.22 3.16 -21.41
N TYR A 359 -15.44 3.18 -20.10
CA TYR A 359 -14.47 2.74 -19.10
C TYR A 359 -14.54 1.23 -18.90
N ALA A 360 -13.50 0.52 -19.35
CA ALA A 360 -13.40 -0.93 -19.23
C ALA A 360 -12.71 -1.32 -17.92
N GLY A 361 -13.44 -1.21 -16.82
CA GLY A 361 -12.84 -1.43 -15.49
C GLY A 361 -13.85 -1.53 -14.36
N VAL A 362 -13.36 -1.39 -13.14
CA VAL A 362 -14.14 -1.36 -11.91
C VAL A 362 -13.72 -0.19 -11.03
N ILE A 363 -14.57 0.19 -10.09
CA ILE A 363 -14.32 1.25 -9.12
C ILE A 363 -14.49 0.64 -7.74
N SER A 364 -13.43 0.67 -6.93
CA SER A 364 -13.45 0.11 -5.56
C SER A 364 -13.20 1.20 -4.54
N TYR A 365 -14.03 1.24 -3.51
CA TYR A 365 -13.88 2.10 -2.34
C TYR A 365 -13.37 1.29 -1.16
N ARG A 366 -12.36 1.83 -0.46
CA ARG A 366 -11.85 1.31 0.81
C ARG A 366 -11.72 2.46 1.80
N TRP A 367 -11.70 2.15 3.07
CA TRP A 367 -11.57 3.16 4.12
C TRP A 367 -10.38 2.83 5.01
N VAL A 368 -9.55 3.83 5.27
CA VAL A 368 -8.28 3.69 5.97
C VAL A 368 -8.08 4.88 6.92
N LYS A 369 -7.59 4.62 8.12
CA LYS A 369 -7.19 5.66 9.05
C LYS A 369 -6.00 6.45 8.51
N GLN A 370 -5.85 7.70 8.91
CA GLN A 370 -4.70 8.55 8.60
C GLN A 370 -3.38 7.87 8.96
N CYS A 371 -2.40 7.92 8.06
CA CYS A 371 -1.03 7.50 8.33
C CYS A 371 -0.17 8.67 8.83
N ARG A 372 0.95 8.34 9.51
CA ARG A 372 1.88 9.31 10.07
C ARG A 372 3.00 9.73 9.12
N ALA A 373 3.20 9.03 8.01
CA ALA A 373 4.23 9.38 7.03
C ALA A 373 4.01 10.78 6.44
N LEU A 374 5.04 11.61 6.32
CA LEU A 374 4.95 13.00 5.85
C LEU A 374 4.32 13.11 4.45
N LEU A 375 4.68 12.20 3.56
CA LEU A 375 4.07 12.10 2.23
C LEU A 375 3.13 10.90 2.11
N GLY A 376 2.55 10.47 3.22
CA GLY A 376 1.51 9.45 3.22
C GLY A 376 0.24 9.96 2.54
N TRP A 377 -0.23 9.24 1.54
CA TRP A 377 -1.38 9.69 0.76
C TRP A 377 -2.74 9.39 1.42
N THR A 378 -2.79 8.49 2.43
CA THR A 378 -3.95 8.31 3.31
C THR A 378 -3.91 9.35 4.44
N LYS A 379 -4.14 10.63 4.11
CA LYS A 379 -3.85 11.77 5.00
C LYS A 379 -5.05 12.28 5.79
N PHE A 380 -6.27 11.94 5.40
CA PHE A 380 -7.47 12.40 6.11
C PHE A 380 -7.70 11.56 7.38
N PRO A 381 -8.39 12.08 8.41
CA PRO A 381 -8.65 11.31 9.64
C PRO A 381 -9.21 9.91 9.37
N VAL A 382 -10.15 9.80 8.43
CA VAL A 382 -10.51 8.59 7.70
C VAL A 382 -10.45 8.92 6.22
N THR A 383 -9.56 8.26 5.51
CA THR A 383 -9.44 8.39 4.06
C THR A 383 -10.30 7.33 3.39
N ALA A 384 -11.26 7.76 2.57
CA ALA A 384 -11.86 6.87 1.58
C ALA A 384 -10.93 6.84 0.37
N THR A 385 -10.34 5.68 0.09
CA THR A 385 -9.54 5.46 -1.12
C THR A 385 -10.46 4.96 -2.22
N ILE A 386 -10.29 5.48 -3.42
CA ILE A 386 -11.10 5.11 -4.58
C ILE A 386 -10.17 4.64 -5.68
N GLU A 387 -10.18 3.36 -5.92
CA GLU A 387 -9.34 2.69 -6.92
C GLU A 387 -10.11 2.47 -8.22
N PHE A 388 -9.49 2.86 -9.32
CA PHE A 388 -10.02 2.77 -10.67
C PHE A 388 -9.20 1.76 -11.49
N ASN A 389 -9.52 0.50 -11.36
CA ASN A 389 -8.85 -0.58 -12.09
C ASN A 389 -9.44 -0.74 -13.49
N ALA A 390 -8.61 -0.62 -14.53
CA ALA A 390 -9.08 -0.68 -15.91
C ALA A 390 -8.03 -1.19 -16.91
N SER A 391 -8.45 -1.29 -18.17
CA SER A 391 -7.56 -1.58 -19.29
C SER A 391 -6.60 -0.41 -19.57
N HIS A 392 -5.35 -0.71 -19.88
CA HIS A 392 -4.33 0.28 -20.22
C HIS A 392 -4.56 0.83 -21.63
N ASN A 393 -5.13 2.06 -21.72
CA ASN A 393 -5.34 2.77 -22.99
C ASN A 393 -5.57 4.28 -22.77
N ASN A 394 -5.53 5.04 -23.85
CA ASN A 394 -5.69 6.50 -23.80
C ASN A 394 -7.08 6.97 -23.30
N ARG A 395 -8.14 6.19 -23.49
CA ARG A 395 -9.49 6.52 -23.00
C ARG A 395 -9.56 6.42 -21.48
N THR A 396 -8.93 5.40 -20.91
CA THR A 396 -8.79 5.25 -19.46
C THR A 396 -8.04 6.43 -18.85
N MET A 397 -6.93 6.86 -19.46
CA MET A 397 -6.22 8.06 -19.01
C MET A 397 -7.05 9.34 -19.13
N ALA A 398 -7.79 9.49 -20.22
CA ALA A 398 -8.70 10.63 -20.38
C ALA A 398 -9.79 10.64 -19.30
N PHE A 399 -10.33 9.48 -18.94
CA PHE A 399 -11.29 9.34 -17.85
C PHE A 399 -10.66 9.71 -16.48
N TYR A 400 -9.45 9.27 -16.17
CA TYR A 400 -8.76 9.64 -14.93
C TYR A 400 -8.56 11.16 -14.83
N ARG A 401 -8.08 11.80 -15.90
CA ARG A 401 -7.94 13.27 -15.97
C ARG A 401 -9.27 13.99 -15.78
N ARG A 402 -10.35 13.43 -16.32
CA ARG A 402 -11.70 13.99 -16.15
C ARG A 402 -12.14 13.91 -14.70
N VAL A 403 -11.90 12.80 -14.00
CA VAL A 403 -12.20 12.65 -12.58
C VAL A 403 -11.42 13.67 -11.75
N TRP A 404 -10.11 13.81 -11.94
CA TRP A 404 -9.29 14.80 -11.21
C TRP A 404 -9.82 16.22 -11.42
N LYS A 405 -10.11 16.59 -12.69
CA LYS A 405 -10.67 17.90 -13.02
C LYS A 405 -12.00 18.17 -12.32
N GLU A 406 -12.88 17.21 -12.25
CA GLU A 406 -14.17 17.35 -11.59
C GLU A 406 -14.06 17.49 -10.08
N LEU A 407 -13.12 16.79 -9.45
CA LEU A 407 -12.82 16.95 -8.02
C LEU A 407 -12.35 18.38 -7.74
N GLU A 408 -11.45 18.92 -8.59
CA GLU A 408 -10.96 20.30 -8.48
C GLU A 408 -12.07 21.33 -8.65
N LEU A 409 -12.94 21.18 -9.66
CA LEU A 409 -14.06 22.08 -9.91
C LEU A 409 -15.07 22.11 -8.74
N ARG A 410 -15.19 21.02 -8.01
CA ARG A 410 -16.09 20.90 -6.85
C ARG A 410 -15.41 21.26 -5.51
N GLY A 411 -14.12 21.60 -5.53
CA GLY A 411 -13.37 21.91 -4.32
C GLY A 411 -13.21 20.71 -3.39
N ILE A 412 -13.25 19.48 -3.92
CA ILE A 412 -13.01 18.26 -3.14
C ILE A 412 -11.51 18.01 -3.08
N ASP A 413 -10.94 18.09 -1.89
CA ASP A 413 -9.53 17.77 -1.67
C ASP A 413 -9.27 16.28 -1.83
N TYR A 414 -8.17 15.95 -2.51
CA TYR A 414 -7.77 14.58 -2.77
C TYR A 414 -6.25 14.41 -2.73
N THR A 415 -5.82 13.16 -2.61
CA THR A 415 -4.43 12.69 -2.78
C THR A 415 -4.40 11.59 -3.82
N LEU A 416 -3.20 11.24 -4.32
CA LEU A 416 -2.99 10.15 -5.26
C LEU A 416 -1.99 9.13 -4.71
N HIS A 417 -2.21 7.85 -5.02
CA HIS A 417 -1.31 6.76 -4.66
C HIS A 417 0.00 6.84 -5.46
N TRP A 418 1.15 6.81 -4.77
CA TRP A 418 2.47 7.00 -5.37
C TRP A 418 2.85 5.91 -6.39
N GLY A 419 2.47 4.67 -6.13
CA GLY A 419 2.75 3.52 -6.99
C GLY A 419 1.79 3.32 -8.15
N GLN A 420 0.76 4.16 -8.29
CA GLN A 420 -0.25 4.03 -9.34
C GLN A 420 -0.20 5.19 -10.34
N MET A 421 -1.07 5.15 -11.36
CA MET A 421 -1.11 6.18 -12.40
C MET A 421 -1.43 7.55 -11.83
N SER A 422 -0.56 8.53 -12.11
CA SER A 422 -0.67 9.89 -11.59
C SER A 422 0.03 10.87 -12.53
N GLU A 423 -0.33 12.14 -12.43
CA GLU A 423 0.33 13.24 -13.14
C GLU A 423 0.84 14.27 -12.12
N PHE A 424 1.69 13.82 -11.20
CA PHE A 424 2.27 14.68 -10.19
C PHE A 424 3.08 15.82 -10.80
N ASN A 425 2.89 17.01 -10.23
CA ASN A 425 3.65 18.21 -10.48
C ASN A 425 3.76 19.03 -9.19
N PRO A 426 4.67 20.02 -9.10
CA PRO A 426 4.90 20.77 -7.87
C PRO A 426 3.65 21.46 -7.30
N ALA A 427 2.79 22.01 -8.16
CA ALA A 427 1.58 22.71 -7.74
C ALA A 427 0.56 21.76 -7.12
N LEU A 428 0.35 20.58 -7.75
CA LEU A 428 -0.55 19.55 -7.26
C LEU A 428 -0.06 18.99 -5.92
N LEU A 429 1.25 18.70 -5.79
CA LEU A 429 1.81 18.22 -4.54
C LEU A 429 1.68 19.24 -3.42
N ARG A 430 1.93 20.54 -3.70
CA ARG A 430 1.74 21.60 -2.73
C ARG A 430 0.29 21.67 -2.23
N LYS A 431 -0.68 21.49 -3.13
CA LYS A 431 -2.10 21.38 -2.77
C LYS A 431 -2.38 20.17 -1.88
N MET A 432 -1.80 18.99 -2.22
CA MET A 432 -2.02 17.75 -1.49
C MET A 432 -1.38 17.74 -0.10
N TYR A 433 -0.14 18.21 0.02
CA TYR A 433 0.70 17.98 1.20
C TYR A 433 1.13 19.25 1.94
N GLY A 434 0.91 20.45 1.35
CA GLY A 434 1.29 21.71 1.99
C GLY A 434 2.76 21.74 2.38
N ASN A 435 3.04 22.11 3.63
CA ASN A 435 4.40 22.23 4.17
C ASN A 435 5.10 20.90 4.43
N SER A 436 4.37 19.78 4.46
CA SER A 436 5.00 18.45 4.63
C SER A 436 6.01 18.12 3.53
N ILE A 437 5.86 18.73 2.34
CA ILE A 437 6.85 18.58 1.25
C ILE A 437 8.19 19.20 1.64
N ASP A 438 8.17 20.39 2.24
CA ASP A 438 9.40 21.11 2.64
C ASP A 438 10.08 20.34 3.78
N GLN A 439 9.33 19.87 4.77
CA GLN A 439 9.85 19.03 5.86
C GLN A 439 10.47 17.73 5.31
N TRP A 440 9.80 17.07 4.37
CA TRP A 440 10.32 15.86 3.74
C TRP A 440 11.63 16.12 2.98
N LYS A 441 11.72 17.22 2.21
CA LYS A 441 12.94 17.63 1.52
C LYS A 441 14.06 18.00 2.49
N GLU A 442 13.75 18.69 3.56
CA GLU A 442 14.71 19.02 4.61
C GLU A 442 15.29 17.75 5.24
N CYS A 443 14.44 16.79 5.59
CA CYS A 443 14.89 15.49 6.11
C CYS A 443 15.83 14.78 5.12
N ARG A 444 15.48 14.76 3.82
CA ARG A 444 16.34 14.18 2.78
C ARG A 444 17.69 14.92 2.68
N ASN A 445 17.68 16.24 2.71
CA ASN A 445 18.89 17.07 2.62
C ASN A 445 19.82 16.90 3.84
N ARG A 446 19.26 16.74 5.03
CA ARG A 446 20.01 16.47 6.27
C ARG A 446 20.62 15.07 6.31
N LEU A 447 19.94 14.11 5.68
CA LEU A 447 20.35 12.72 5.71
C LEU A 447 21.42 12.38 4.67
N MET A 448 21.38 13.00 3.50
CA MET A 448 22.17 12.60 2.33
C MET A 448 23.12 13.67 1.84
N SER A 449 24.30 13.24 1.36
CA SER A 449 25.21 14.13 0.61
C SER A 449 24.60 14.53 -0.74
N GLU A 450 25.07 15.62 -1.35
CA GLU A 450 24.63 16.06 -2.68
C GLU A 450 24.87 14.98 -3.74
N GLN A 451 26.00 14.25 -3.63
CA GLN A 451 26.33 13.15 -4.54
C GLN A 451 25.33 11.99 -4.39
N SER A 452 25.02 11.57 -3.15
CA SER A 452 24.03 10.52 -2.92
C SER A 452 22.63 10.95 -3.37
N LYS A 453 22.24 12.21 -3.14
CA LYS A 453 20.96 12.75 -3.64
C LYS A 453 20.86 12.68 -5.16
N ALA A 454 21.94 13.02 -5.88
CA ALA A 454 21.99 12.92 -7.34
C ALA A 454 21.76 11.47 -7.82
N VAL A 455 22.41 10.49 -7.19
CA VAL A 455 22.22 9.07 -7.49
C VAL A 455 20.77 8.62 -7.36
N PHE A 456 20.08 9.04 -6.29
CA PHE A 456 18.71 8.61 -6.00
C PHE A 456 17.62 9.57 -6.51
N THR A 457 17.96 10.52 -7.37
CA THR A 457 16.99 11.41 -8.03
C THR A 457 16.70 10.93 -9.44
N ASN A 458 15.45 10.58 -9.71
CA ASN A 458 14.98 10.15 -11.03
C ASN A 458 14.02 11.17 -11.67
N ASN A 459 13.62 10.92 -12.91
CA ASN A 459 12.70 11.78 -13.65
C ASN A 459 11.33 11.96 -12.96
N PHE A 460 10.85 10.94 -12.25
CA PHE A 460 9.63 11.04 -11.45
C PHE A 460 9.76 12.15 -10.39
N MET A 461 10.84 12.14 -9.62
CA MET A 461 11.09 13.16 -8.58
C MET A 461 11.27 14.56 -9.16
N LEU A 462 11.98 14.68 -10.29
CA LEU A 462 12.18 15.97 -10.97
C LEU A 462 10.82 16.57 -11.41
N ARG A 463 9.98 15.77 -12.08
CA ARG A 463 8.64 16.22 -12.50
C ARG A 463 7.74 16.57 -11.32
N ALA A 464 7.82 15.81 -10.24
CA ALA A 464 7.06 16.04 -9.03
C ALA A 464 7.57 17.24 -8.20
N GLY A 465 8.79 17.74 -8.50
CA GLY A 465 9.42 18.79 -7.73
C GLY A 465 9.90 18.34 -6.34
N LEU A 466 10.32 17.07 -6.21
CA LEU A 466 10.82 16.45 -4.98
C LEU A 466 12.35 16.28 -4.96
N ALA A 467 13.03 16.72 -6.00
CA ALA A 467 14.48 16.70 -6.10
C ALA A 467 15.12 17.77 -5.20
#